data_a96624d8c4d1886d9aa8b2569e732079
#
_entry.id   a96624d8c4d1886d9aa8b2569e732079
#
_cell.length_a   1.000
_cell.length_b   1.000
_cell.length_c   1.000
_cell.angle_alpha   90.00
_cell.angle_beta   90.00
_cell.angle_gamma   90.00
#
_symmetry.space_group_name_H-M   'P 1'
#
loop_
_entity.id
_entity.type
_entity.pdbx_description
1 polymer ?
#
loop_
_entity_poly.entity_id
_entity_poly.type
_entity_poly.pdbx_seq_one_letter_code
_entity_poly.pdbx_strand_id
1 'polypeptide(L)'
;MSVLKAGVVGCGNISDIYFQLNNRFDDIQIIACTDLNMAQATQKAANYKEIEALSMDDFFQDERIELVINLTIPSAHYAVHKRALEAGKHAYGEKPLALSLTEAEELRKLAKEKNLYLGAAPDTFLGGGLQTAKKLIEDGWIGRPVSANGFMMSHGLRTGIRTRTSFIKKVLDLYLIWVPIT
;
A
#
# COMPACT_ATOMS: atom_id res chain seq x y z
N MET A 1 -9.90 -13.13 18.87
CA MET A 1 -10.28 -11.96 18.06
C MET A 1 -10.86 -12.47 16.76
N SER A 2 -11.81 -11.78 16.13
CA SER A 2 -12.30 -12.16 14.81
C SER A 2 -11.21 -11.88 13.77
N VAL A 3 -11.07 -12.76 12.78
CA VAL A 3 -10.15 -12.55 11.65
C VAL A 3 -10.64 -11.38 10.82
N LEU A 4 -9.79 -10.39 10.57
CA LEU A 4 -10.09 -9.24 9.72
C LEU A 4 -10.14 -9.66 8.26
N LYS A 5 -11.27 -9.48 7.61
CA LYS A 5 -11.44 -9.85 6.19
C LYS A 5 -11.03 -8.70 5.29
N ALA A 6 -10.06 -8.96 4.43
CA ALA A 6 -9.52 -7.98 3.50
C ALA A 6 -9.87 -8.29 2.05
N GLY A 7 -9.96 -7.24 1.25
CA GLY A 7 -10.05 -7.33 -0.20
C GLY A 7 -8.91 -6.55 -0.86
N VAL A 8 -8.43 -7.02 -2.01
CA VAL A 8 -7.34 -6.41 -2.76
C VAL A 8 -7.85 -5.70 -4.00
N VAL A 9 -7.48 -4.43 -4.19
CA VAL A 9 -7.70 -3.67 -5.42
C VAL A 9 -6.37 -3.53 -6.16
N GLY A 10 -6.30 -4.08 -7.37
CA GLY A 10 -5.08 -4.11 -8.17
C GLY A 10 -4.38 -5.47 -8.13
N CYS A 11 -4.53 -6.22 -9.20
CA CYS A 11 -4.00 -7.59 -9.35
C CYS A 11 -2.71 -7.62 -10.19
N GLY A 12 -1.87 -6.59 -10.07
CA GLY A 12 -0.56 -6.48 -10.72
C GLY A 12 0.51 -7.36 -10.08
N ASN A 13 1.79 -7.12 -10.45
CA ASN A 13 2.91 -7.94 -9.97
C ASN A 13 3.07 -7.93 -8.45
N ILE A 14 2.84 -6.79 -7.80
CA ILE A 14 3.00 -6.68 -6.35
C ILE A 14 1.97 -7.49 -5.57
N SER A 15 0.80 -7.76 -6.14
CA SER A 15 -0.26 -8.51 -5.47
C SER A 15 0.12 -9.97 -5.18
N ASP A 16 1.07 -10.54 -5.93
CA ASP A 16 1.48 -11.94 -5.74
C ASP A 16 1.97 -12.21 -4.32
N ILE A 17 2.79 -11.33 -3.77
CA ILE A 17 3.32 -11.52 -2.42
C ILE A 17 2.21 -11.44 -1.35
N TYR A 18 1.22 -10.56 -1.54
CA TYR A 18 0.09 -10.45 -0.62
C TYR A 18 -0.76 -11.72 -0.64
N PHE A 19 -1.08 -12.26 -1.81
CA PHE A 19 -1.85 -13.49 -1.93
C PHE A 19 -1.09 -14.73 -1.44
N GLN A 20 0.21 -14.82 -1.71
CA GLN A 20 1.05 -15.92 -1.22
C GLN A 20 1.15 -15.95 0.31
N LEU A 21 1.09 -14.79 0.95
CA LEU A 21 1.19 -14.66 2.39
C LEU A 21 -0.19 -14.73 3.10
N ASN A 22 -1.29 -14.87 2.36
CA ASN A 22 -2.65 -14.84 2.91
C ASN A 22 -2.86 -15.80 4.08
N ASN A 23 -2.28 -17.00 4.01
CA ASN A 23 -2.42 -18.03 5.05
C ASN A 23 -1.29 -17.99 6.09
N ARG A 24 -0.49 -16.92 6.13
CA ARG A 24 0.64 -16.81 7.05
C ARG A 24 0.33 -16.03 8.32
N PHE A 25 -0.78 -15.32 8.32
CA PHE A 25 -1.25 -14.49 9.43
C PHE A 25 -2.63 -14.97 9.87
N ASP A 26 -2.77 -15.20 11.17
CA ASP A 26 -4.03 -15.69 11.76
C ASP A 26 -5.07 -14.57 11.95
N ASP A 27 -4.64 -13.31 11.92
CA ASP A 27 -5.47 -12.15 12.26
C ASP A 27 -6.10 -11.47 11.03
N ILE A 28 -5.63 -11.79 9.81
CA ILE A 28 -6.09 -11.17 8.56
C ILE A 28 -6.24 -12.22 7.46
N GLN A 29 -7.31 -12.13 6.68
CA GLN A 29 -7.58 -13.01 5.55
C GLN A 29 -8.02 -12.20 4.33
N ILE A 30 -7.34 -12.35 3.21
CA ILE A 30 -7.78 -11.84 1.91
C ILE A 30 -8.83 -12.78 1.34
N ILE A 31 -10.04 -12.27 1.13
CA ILE A 31 -11.20 -13.06 0.66
C ILE A 31 -11.64 -12.69 -0.76
N ALA A 32 -11.25 -11.52 -1.24
CA ALA A 32 -11.66 -11.06 -2.57
C ALA A 32 -10.58 -10.20 -3.23
N CYS A 33 -10.63 -10.11 -4.55
CA CYS A 33 -9.82 -9.17 -5.30
C CYS A 33 -10.63 -8.56 -6.46
N THR A 34 -10.17 -7.39 -6.90
CA THR A 34 -10.70 -6.70 -8.07
C THR A 34 -9.61 -5.96 -8.83
N ASP A 35 -9.83 -5.71 -10.10
CA ASP A 35 -8.94 -4.93 -10.97
C ASP A 35 -9.79 -4.23 -12.05
N LEU A 36 -9.30 -3.13 -12.62
CA LEU A 36 -9.92 -2.52 -13.80
C LEU A 36 -10.01 -3.51 -14.97
N ASN A 37 -9.03 -4.39 -15.08
CA ASN A 37 -9.04 -5.53 -15.98
C ASN A 37 -9.54 -6.77 -15.24
N MET A 38 -10.84 -7.03 -15.28
CA MET A 38 -11.47 -8.18 -14.61
C MET A 38 -10.87 -9.53 -15.01
N ALA A 39 -10.38 -9.67 -16.24
CA ALA A 39 -9.71 -10.91 -16.65
C ALA A 39 -8.44 -11.16 -15.83
N GLN A 40 -7.72 -10.10 -15.47
CA GLN A 40 -6.54 -10.18 -14.60
C GLN A 40 -6.92 -10.57 -13.17
N ALA A 41 -7.98 -9.99 -12.61
CA ALA A 41 -8.50 -10.36 -11.29
C ALA A 41 -8.94 -11.83 -11.26
N THR A 42 -9.70 -12.28 -12.26
CA THR A 42 -10.15 -13.67 -12.38
C THR A 42 -8.98 -14.65 -12.50
N GLN A 43 -7.98 -14.32 -13.31
CA GLN A 43 -6.78 -15.15 -13.47
C GLN A 43 -5.99 -15.25 -12.15
N LYS A 44 -5.89 -14.15 -11.40
CA LYS A 44 -5.23 -14.16 -10.08
C LYS A 44 -5.99 -15.01 -9.08
N ALA A 45 -7.28 -14.77 -8.93
CA ALA A 45 -8.13 -15.51 -7.98
C ALA A 45 -8.14 -17.01 -8.26
N ALA A 46 -8.07 -17.43 -9.52
CA ALA A 46 -8.04 -18.84 -9.89
C ALA A 46 -6.89 -19.66 -9.27
N ASN A 47 -5.82 -18.97 -8.82
CA ASN A 47 -4.69 -19.62 -8.15
C ASN A 47 -4.92 -19.80 -6.62
N TYR A 48 -5.98 -19.21 -6.05
CA TYR A 48 -6.23 -19.17 -4.62
C TYR A 48 -7.70 -19.47 -4.34
N LYS A 49 -7.99 -20.63 -3.74
CA LYS A 49 -9.36 -21.14 -3.56
C LYS A 49 -10.26 -20.26 -2.70
N GLU A 50 -9.66 -19.52 -1.78
CA GLU A 50 -10.34 -18.66 -0.81
C GLU A 50 -10.56 -17.22 -1.29
N ILE A 51 -10.09 -16.88 -2.51
CA ILE A 51 -10.14 -15.51 -3.04
C ILE A 51 -11.11 -15.45 -4.22
N GLU A 52 -12.14 -14.62 -4.08
CA GLU A 52 -13.12 -14.36 -5.14
C GLU A 52 -12.69 -13.16 -6.00
N ALA A 53 -12.85 -13.26 -7.31
CA ALA A 53 -12.73 -12.11 -8.21
C ALA A 53 -14.09 -11.43 -8.34
N LEU A 54 -14.20 -10.19 -7.87
CA LEU A 54 -15.43 -9.41 -7.88
C LEU A 54 -15.32 -8.22 -8.85
N SER A 55 -16.46 -7.80 -9.41
CA SER A 55 -16.49 -6.51 -10.10
C SER A 55 -16.13 -5.38 -9.13
N MET A 56 -15.70 -4.22 -9.67
CA MET A 56 -15.33 -3.09 -8.81
C MET A 56 -16.49 -2.64 -7.92
N ASP A 57 -17.72 -2.68 -8.43
CA ASP A 57 -18.89 -2.25 -7.68
C ASP A 57 -19.29 -3.27 -6.62
N ASP A 58 -19.36 -4.55 -6.98
CA ASP A 58 -19.64 -5.62 -6.02
C ASP A 58 -18.60 -5.69 -4.92
N PHE A 59 -17.32 -5.49 -5.26
CA PHE A 59 -16.21 -5.46 -4.29
C PHE A 59 -16.40 -4.40 -3.19
N PHE A 60 -16.73 -3.16 -3.58
CA PHE A 60 -16.93 -2.10 -2.58
C PHE A 60 -18.27 -2.21 -1.83
N GLN A 61 -19.25 -2.91 -2.38
CA GLN A 61 -20.53 -3.19 -1.73
C GLN A 61 -20.51 -4.43 -0.83
N ASP A 62 -19.54 -5.31 -0.99
CA ASP A 62 -19.43 -6.56 -0.21
C ASP A 62 -19.17 -6.26 1.27
N GLU A 63 -20.19 -6.46 2.11
CA GLU A 63 -20.12 -6.23 3.56
C GLU A 63 -19.13 -7.14 4.29
N ARG A 64 -18.71 -8.25 3.66
CA ARG A 64 -17.69 -9.15 4.23
C ARG A 64 -16.32 -8.50 4.25
N ILE A 65 -16.04 -7.55 3.35
CA ILE A 65 -14.75 -6.87 3.26
C ILE A 65 -14.70 -5.72 4.26
N GLU A 66 -13.85 -5.84 5.26
CA GLU A 66 -13.64 -4.83 6.31
C GLU A 66 -12.45 -3.91 5.99
N LEU A 67 -11.43 -4.44 5.28
CA LEU A 67 -10.21 -3.73 4.91
C LEU A 67 -9.98 -3.81 3.40
N VAL A 68 -9.72 -2.68 2.76
CA VAL A 68 -9.26 -2.61 1.36
C VAL A 68 -7.76 -2.44 1.33
N ILE A 69 -7.07 -3.36 0.66
CA ILE A 69 -5.64 -3.29 0.37
C ILE A 69 -5.46 -2.77 -1.06
N ASN A 70 -4.96 -1.56 -1.19
CA ASN A 70 -4.81 -0.87 -2.47
C ASN A 70 -3.41 -1.10 -3.04
N LEU A 71 -3.31 -1.93 -4.06
CA LEU A 71 -2.09 -2.30 -4.78
C LEU A 71 -2.09 -1.76 -6.22
N THR A 72 -2.84 -0.72 -6.47
CA THR A 72 -2.95 -0.08 -7.78
C THR A 72 -1.71 0.76 -8.10
N ILE A 73 -1.75 1.47 -9.21
CA ILE A 73 -0.70 2.44 -9.57
C ILE A 73 -0.86 3.73 -8.74
N PRO A 74 0.23 4.48 -8.48
CA PRO A 74 0.20 5.67 -7.63
C PRO A 74 -0.89 6.69 -7.97
N SER A 75 -1.20 6.86 -9.27
CA SER A 75 -2.25 7.80 -9.71
C SER A 75 -3.68 7.38 -9.35
N ALA A 76 -3.89 6.14 -8.97
CA ALA A 76 -5.19 5.62 -8.56
C ALA A 76 -5.33 5.49 -7.02
N HIS A 77 -4.23 5.66 -6.27
CA HIS A 77 -4.23 5.44 -4.81
C HIS A 77 -5.29 6.28 -4.11
N TYR A 78 -5.32 7.59 -4.38
CA TYR A 78 -6.29 8.49 -3.75
C TYR A 78 -7.74 8.05 -4.00
N ALA A 79 -8.10 7.81 -5.27
CA ALA A 79 -9.47 7.46 -5.65
C ALA A 79 -9.93 6.14 -5.01
N VAL A 80 -9.04 5.13 -4.97
CA VAL A 80 -9.34 3.82 -4.37
C VAL A 80 -9.46 3.93 -2.85
N HIS A 81 -8.55 4.64 -2.17
CA HIS A 81 -8.63 4.86 -0.73
C HIS A 81 -9.90 5.63 -0.35
N LYS A 82 -10.21 6.70 -1.09
CA LYS A 82 -11.43 7.48 -0.86
C LYS A 82 -12.67 6.60 -0.97
N ARG A 83 -12.78 5.82 -2.04
CA ARG A 83 -13.91 4.91 -2.25
C ARG A 83 -14.03 3.87 -1.15
N ALA A 84 -12.91 3.31 -0.67
CA ALA A 84 -12.89 2.37 0.44
C ALA A 84 -13.47 3.01 1.73
N LEU A 85 -12.97 4.18 2.08
CA LEU A 85 -13.43 4.91 3.25
C LEU A 85 -14.90 5.34 3.12
N GLU A 86 -15.33 5.80 1.94
CA GLU A 86 -16.73 6.12 1.66
C GLU A 86 -17.66 4.91 1.83
N ALA A 87 -17.20 3.73 1.43
CA ALA A 87 -17.89 2.45 1.62
C ALA A 87 -17.82 1.91 3.07
N GLY A 88 -17.26 2.66 4.03
CA GLY A 88 -17.18 2.25 5.43
C GLY A 88 -16.11 1.20 5.72
N LYS A 89 -15.12 1.04 4.84
CA LYS A 89 -14.04 0.07 4.97
C LYS A 89 -12.75 0.73 5.39
N HIS A 90 -11.95 0.04 6.21
CA HIS A 90 -10.58 0.44 6.47
C HIS A 90 -9.77 0.44 5.17
N ALA A 91 -8.74 1.26 5.09
CA ALA A 91 -7.92 1.36 3.90
C ALA A 91 -6.42 1.26 4.23
N TYR A 92 -5.72 0.40 3.53
CA TYR A 92 -4.27 0.28 3.54
C TYR A 92 -3.78 0.18 2.10
N GLY A 93 -2.63 0.71 1.79
CA GLY A 93 -2.14 0.60 0.42
C GLY A 93 -0.64 0.76 0.29
N GLU A 94 -0.18 0.52 -0.93
CA GLU A 94 1.19 0.78 -1.32
C GLU A 94 1.51 2.28 -1.28
N LYS A 95 2.79 2.55 -1.16
CA LYS A 95 3.31 3.92 -1.20
C LYS A 95 3.32 4.46 -2.65
N PRO A 96 3.12 5.76 -2.81
CA PRO A 96 2.73 6.78 -1.83
C PRO A 96 1.23 6.72 -1.49
N LEU A 97 0.84 7.20 -0.32
CA LEU A 97 -0.57 7.26 0.09
C LEU A 97 -1.43 8.01 -0.92
N ALA A 98 -0.93 9.14 -1.42
CA ALA A 98 -1.55 9.99 -2.43
C ALA A 98 -0.45 10.74 -3.20
N LEU A 99 -0.80 11.46 -4.26
CA LEU A 99 0.14 12.23 -5.09
C LEU A 99 0.31 13.68 -4.63
N SER A 100 -0.55 14.17 -3.73
CA SER A 100 -0.45 15.50 -3.15
C SER A 100 -0.76 15.49 -1.66
N LEU A 101 -0.28 16.50 -0.95
CA LEU A 101 -0.59 16.69 0.46
C LEU A 101 -2.09 16.92 0.67
N THR A 102 -2.72 17.69 -0.20
CA THR A 102 -4.17 17.97 -0.14
C THR A 102 -4.98 16.67 -0.19
N GLU A 103 -4.68 15.78 -1.15
CA GLU A 103 -5.35 14.47 -1.25
C GLU A 103 -5.12 13.62 0.02
N ALA A 104 -3.90 13.62 0.56
CA ALA A 104 -3.59 12.88 1.77
C ALA A 104 -4.34 13.44 3.00
N GLU A 105 -4.46 14.75 3.11
CA GLU A 105 -5.22 15.40 4.18
C GLU A 105 -6.73 15.14 4.08
N GLU A 106 -7.29 15.15 2.88
CA GLU A 106 -8.69 14.77 2.64
C GLU A 106 -8.96 13.33 3.08
N LEU A 107 -8.10 12.38 2.68
CA LEU A 107 -8.23 10.98 3.10
C LEU A 107 -8.15 10.84 4.62
N ARG A 108 -7.20 11.52 5.26
CA ARG A 108 -7.03 11.51 6.72
C ARG A 108 -8.26 12.06 7.44
N LYS A 109 -8.82 13.15 6.92
CA LYS A 109 -10.05 13.77 7.47
C LYS A 109 -11.24 12.82 7.34
N LEU A 110 -11.44 12.25 6.16
CA LEU A 110 -12.52 11.30 5.88
C LEU A 110 -12.42 10.05 6.76
N ALA A 111 -11.22 9.48 6.91
CA ALA A 111 -11.00 8.33 7.78
C ALA A 111 -11.35 8.64 9.23
N LYS A 112 -10.93 9.82 9.73
CA LYS A 112 -11.25 10.27 11.09
C LYS A 112 -12.76 10.49 11.28
N GLU A 113 -13.43 11.13 10.34
CA GLU A 113 -14.89 11.38 10.40
C GLU A 113 -15.71 10.10 10.45
N LYS A 114 -15.24 9.08 9.74
CA LYS A 114 -15.89 7.76 9.70
C LYS A 114 -15.39 6.77 10.76
N ASN A 115 -14.46 7.17 11.62
CA ASN A 115 -13.81 6.31 12.60
C ASN A 115 -13.17 5.06 11.96
N LEU A 116 -12.49 5.24 10.82
CA LEU A 116 -11.81 4.19 10.06
C LEU A 116 -10.31 4.37 10.12
N TYR A 117 -9.58 3.26 9.98
CA TYR A 117 -8.13 3.27 9.86
C TYR A 117 -7.70 3.50 8.40
N LEU A 118 -6.69 4.33 8.24
CA LEU A 118 -6.03 4.60 6.97
C LEU A 118 -4.52 4.41 7.16
N GLY A 119 -3.90 3.58 6.34
CA GLY A 119 -2.46 3.32 6.39
C GLY A 119 -1.84 3.24 5.00
N ALA A 120 -0.54 3.37 4.96
CA ALA A 120 0.26 3.17 3.74
C ALA A 120 1.56 2.45 4.08
N ALA A 121 2.10 1.74 3.12
CA ALA A 121 3.32 0.96 3.21
C ALA A 121 4.56 1.71 2.71
N PRO A 122 5.20 2.61 3.45
CA PRO A 122 6.64 2.59 3.61
C PRO A 122 6.94 1.80 4.88
N ASP A 123 7.21 0.52 4.75
CA ASP A 123 7.37 -0.42 5.86
C ASP A 123 8.82 -0.83 6.14
N THR A 124 9.74 -0.48 5.25
CA THR A 124 11.16 -0.89 5.29
C THR A 124 11.83 -0.53 6.61
N PHE A 125 11.43 0.59 7.23
CA PHE A 125 11.94 1.03 8.53
C PHE A 125 11.54 0.10 9.70
N LEU A 126 10.53 -0.76 9.53
CA LEU A 126 10.13 -1.76 10.52
C LEU A 126 11.06 -2.99 10.50
N GLY A 127 11.90 -3.14 9.47
CA GLY A 127 12.85 -4.23 9.36
C GLY A 127 13.87 -4.25 10.51
N GLY A 128 14.21 -5.43 11.03
CA GLY A 128 15.06 -5.61 12.20
C GLY A 128 16.40 -4.88 12.12
N GLY A 129 17.04 -4.84 10.94
CA GLY A 129 18.29 -4.09 10.74
C GLY A 129 18.15 -2.59 10.96
N LEU A 130 17.06 -1.97 10.43
CA LEU A 130 16.81 -0.54 10.62
C LEU A 130 16.36 -0.22 12.04
N GLN A 131 15.59 -1.11 12.68
CA GLN A 131 15.23 -0.96 14.10
C GLN A 131 16.46 -1.04 15.00
N THR A 132 17.39 -1.95 14.71
CA THR A 132 18.67 -2.04 15.43
C THR A 132 19.52 -0.78 15.23
N ALA A 133 19.64 -0.31 13.98
CA ALA A 133 20.38 0.93 13.68
C ALA A 133 19.80 2.13 14.43
N LYS A 134 18.45 2.27 14.42
CA LYS A 134 17.75 3.31 15.18
C LYS A 134 18.08 3.23 16.66
N LYS A 135 18.00 2.04 17.25
CA LYS A 135 18.30 1.84 18.67
C LYS A 135 19.75 2.21 19.02
N LEU A 136 20.72 1.83 18.20
CA LEU A 136 22.12 2.19 18.42
C LEU A 136 22.34 3.72 18.40
N ILE A 137 21.63 4.44 17.53
CA ILE A 137 21.68 5.90 17.50
C ILE A 137 21.06 6.50 18.76
N GLU A 138 19.88 6.01 19.16
CA GLU A 138 19.16 6.47 20.35
C GLU A 138 19.93 6.19 21.66
N ASP A 139 20.61 5.05 21.73
CA ASP A 139 21.48 4.65 22.85
C ASP A 139 22.82 5.43 22.89
N GLY A 140 23.07 6.31 21.90
CA GLY A 140 24.25 7.16 21.87
C GLY A 140 25.55 6.51 21.38
N TRP A 141 25.51 5.30 20.78
CA TRP A 141 26.70 4.57 20.31
C TRP A 141 27.56 5.35 19.33
N ILE A 142 26.96 6.23 18.53
CA ILE A 142 27.66 7.09 17.55
C ILE A 142 27.72 8.56 18.00
N GLY A 143 27.31 8.85 19.23
CA GLY A 143 27.17 10.20 19.72
C GLY A 143 26.02 10.95 19.05
N ARG A 144 26.08 12.28 19.02
CA ARG A 144 25.08 13.12 18.35
C ARG A 144 25.27 13.05 16.83
N PRO A 145 24.30 12.55 16.06
CA PRO A 145 24.35 12.58 14.60
C PRO A 145 24.42 14.02 14.08
N VAL A 146 25.36 14.32 13.18
CA VAL A 146 25.53 15.64 12.56
C VAL A 146 25.27 15.63 11.07
N SER A 147 25.38 14.46 10.45
CA SER A 147 25.07 14.24 9.02
C SER A 147 24.78 12.77 8.76
N ALA A 148 24.07 12.51 7.67
CA ALA A 148 23.84 11.16 7.16
C ALA A 148 23.93 11.14 5.63
N ASN A 149 24.50 10.08 5.07
CA ASN A 149 24.51 9.83 3.64
C ASN A 149 23.80 8.49 3.37
N GLY A 150 22.85 8.52 2.45
CA GLY A 150 22.15 7.32 1.99
C GLY A 150 22.49 7.01 0.54
N PHE A 151 22.80 5.75 0.25
CA PHE A 151 23.08 5.28 -1.11
C PHE A 151 22.10 4.17 -1.47
N MET A 152 21.36 4.37 -2.57
CA MET A 152 20.53 3.34 -3.18
C MET A 152 20.91 3.26 -4.66
N MET A 153 21.83 2.37 -4.97
CA MET A 153 22.38 2.23 -6.33
C MET A 153 21.84 0.97 -6.98
N SER A 154 21.27 1.11 -8.19
CA SER A 154 20.81 0.00 -9.01
C SER A 154 20.98 0.34 -10.49
N HIS A 155 20.83 -0.66 -11.37
CA HIS A 155 20.80 -0.44 -12.83
C HIS A 155 19.55 0.32 -13.31
N GLY A 156 18.74 0.85 -12.39
CA GLY A 156 17.46 1.51 -12.66
C GLY A 156 16.33 0.53 -12.95
N LEU A 157 15.12 1.08 -13.14
CA LEU A 157 13.88 0.33 -13.35
C LEU A 157 13.75 -0.23 -14.78
N ARG A 158 14.81 -0.81 -15.33
CA ARG A 158 14.81 -1.32 -16.72
C ARG A 158 14.03 -2.61 -16.89
N THR A 159 13.81 -3.35 -15.81
CA THR A 159 13.06 -4.61 -15.79
C THR A 159 11.94 -4.54 -14.74
N GLY A 160 10.75 -4.99 -15.07
CA GLY A 160 9.63 -5.14 -14.13
C GLY A 160 8.53 -4.07 -14.16
N ILE A 161 8.70 -2.95 -14.88
CA ILE A 161 7.63 -1.93 -15.03
C ILE A 161 7.14 -1.90 -16.47
N ARG A 162 5.86 -2.25 -16.66
CA ARG A 162 5.23 -2.30 -18.00
C ARG A 162 5.02 -0.94 -18.67
N THR A 163 4.92 0.14 -17.90
CA THR A 163 4.69 1.51 -18.42
C THR A 163 5.75 2.47 -17.91
N ARG A 164 6.85 2.60 -18.65
CA ARG A 164 8.02 3.42 -18.28
C ARG A 164 7.73 4.92 -18.16
N THR A 165 6.91 5.46 -19.04
CA THR A 165 6.84 6.93 -19.26
C THR A 165 6.02 7.67 -18.20
N SER A 166 4.93 7.11 -17.71
CA SER A 166 4.08 7.77 -16.72
C SER A 166 4.58 7.62 -15.29
N PHE A 167 5.22 6.48 -15.00
CA PHE A 167 5.76 6.19 -13.66
C PHE A 167 7.02 7.03 -13.38
N ILE A 168 7.97 7.09 -14.30
CA ILE A 168 9.24 7.80 -14.10
C ILE A 168 9.00 9.31 -14.00
N LYS A 169 8.13 9.90 -14.81
CA LYS A 169 7.90 11.36 -14.81
C LYS A 169 7.22 11.85 -13.53
N LYS A 170 6.21 11.12 -13.02
CA LYS A 170 5.49 11.51 -11.80
C LYS A 170 6.20 11.12 -10.50
N VAL A 171 6.93 10.00 -10.49
CA VAL A 171 7.64 9.54 -9.28
C VAL A 171 8.94 10.31 -9.07
N LEU A 172 9.64 10.73 -10.12
CA LEU A 172 10.78 11.64 -9.99
C LEU A 172 10.38 13.00 -9.42
N ASP A 173 9.22 13.54 -9.81
CA ASP A 173 8.70 14.78 -9.26
C ASP A 173 8.36 14.65 -7.76
N LEU A 174 8.00 13.46 -7.28
CA LEU A 174 7.72 13.18 -5.86
C LEU A 174 8.98 12.91 -5.02
N TYR A 175 10.03 12.32 -5.60
CA TYR A 175 11.30 12.11 -4.89
C TYR A 175 12.12 13.41 -4.71
N LEU A 176 11.77 14.48 -5.40
CA LEU A 176 12.38 15.80 -5.22
C LEU A 176 11.76 16.61 -4.06
N ILE A 177 10.70 16.13 -3.43
CA ILE A 177 10.18 16.72 -2.19
C ILE A 177 10.98 16.14 -1.03
N TRP A 178 12.19 16.64 -0.84
CA TRP A 178 12.94 16.47 0.40
C TRP A 178 12.27 17.31 1.49
N VAL A 179 11.72 16.65 2.50
CA VAL A 179 11.29 17.34 3.73
C VAL A 179 12.53 17.47 4.60
N PRO A 180 12.98 18.69 4.89
CA PRO A 180 14.02 18.87 5.91
C PRO A 180 13.44 18.44 7.25
N ILE A 181 14.12 17.52 7.92
CA ILE A 181 13.84 17.16 9.30
C ILE A 181 14.41 18.31 10.15
N THR A 182 13.54 19.18 10.63
CA THR A 182 13.85 20.13 11.71
C THR A 182 13.59 19.50 13.06
#